data_7b1daebb45d6639c405802bc8606e152
#
_entry.id   7b1daebb45d6639c405802bc8606e152
#
_cell.length_a   1.000
_cell.length_b   1.000
_cell.length_c   1.000
_cell.angle_alpha   90.00
_cell.angle_beta   90.00
_cell.angle_gamma   90.00
#
_symmetry.space_group_name_H-M   'P 1'
#
loop_
_entity.id
_entity.type
_entity.pdbx_description
1 polymer ?
#
loop_
_entity_poly.entity_id
_entity_poly.type
_entity_poly.pdbx_seq_one_letter_code
_entity_poly.pdbx_strand_id
1 'polypeptide(L)'
;MSLLTNGGRALRAEGALALAALRDRGLALLLGLFAALLLLAAQAPLAYSVDVGVEDGPGSDLPLVAGFHPREQDVQGTFRWTKDSSQIRLPGVGARPLWLTLRFIAVREEVARRGPRELELWAGGRLAARLPVRPQGAIYRLALAPPADGDYLLELRSATFVPSGDARAIGAGLAAFSATAPPGPTLPAWRSTLAWLAAAILAWLAVRRAG
;
A
#
# COMPACT_ATOMS: atom_id res chain seq x y z
N MET A 1 -31.90 -20.05 33.66
CA MET A 1 -32.21 -20.03 32.21
C MET A 1 -32.68 -18.66 31.68
N SER A 2 -32.27 -17.53 32.27
CA SER A 2 -32.83 -16.18 31.98
C SER A 2 -31.82 -15.20 31.30
N LEU A 3 -30.55 -15.55 31.09
CA LEU A 3 -29.53 -14.64 30.53
C LEU A 3 -29.56 -14.56 29.02
N LEU A 4 -30.04 -15.57 28.30
CA LEU A 4 -30.07 -15.62 26.84
C LEU A 4 -31.19 -14.79 26.20
N THR A 5 -32.28 -14.53 26.94
CA THR A 5 -33.43 -13.76 26.44
C THR A 5 -33.21 -12.25 26.47
N ASN A 6 -32.31 -11.74 27.35
CA ASN A 6 -32.00 -10.31 27.44
C ASN A 6 -31.06 -9.84 26.33
N GLY A 7 -30.10 -10.68 25.86
CA GLY A 7 -29.20 -10.34 24.78
C GLY A 7 -29.91 -10.13 23.44
N GLY A 8 -30.94 -10.96 23.16
CA GLY A 8 -31.71 -10.82 21.91
C GLY A 8 -32.59 -9.57 21.84
N ARG A 9 -33.08 -9.09 23.00
CA ARG A 9 -33.85 -7.82 23.06
C ARG A 9 -32.93 -6.59 22.91
N ALA A 10 -31.76 -6.62 23.54
CA ALA A 10 -30.79 -5.54 23.42
C ALA A 10 -30.31 -5.37 21.98
N LEU A 11 -29.94 -6.45 21.27
CA LEU A 11 -29.53 -6.42 19.88
C LEU A 11 -30.64 -5.91 18.94
N ARG A 12 -31.89 -6.28 19.18
CA ARG A 12 -33.03 -5.76 18.39
C ARG A 12 -33.30 -4.29 18.66
N ALA A 13 -33.16 -3.82 19.88
CA ALA A 13 -33.32 -2.41 20.23
C ALA A 13 -32.20 -1.55 19.60
N GLU A 14 -30.97 -2.03 19.64
CA GLU A 14 -29.84 -1.36 18.98
C GLU A 14 -29.96 -1.36 17.45
N GLY A 15 -30.42 -2.44 16.84
CA GLY A 15 -30.74 -2.51 15.42
C GLY A 15 -31.85 -1.53 15.00
N ALA A 16 -32.92 -1.40 15.84
CA ALA A 16 -33.99 -0.44 15.58
C ALA A 16 -33.51 1.03 15.71
N LEU A 17 -32.62 1.31 16.68
CA LEU A 17 -32.00 2.63 16.85
C LEU A 17 -31.08 2.96 15.67
N ALA A 18 -30.30 2.02 15.19
CA ALA A 18 -29.45 2.19 14.01
C ALA A 18 -30.28 2.46 12.74
N LEU A 19 -31.38 1.72 12.56
CA LEU A 19 -32.32 1.94 11.44
C LEU A 19 -33.04 3.30 11.55
N ALA A 20 -33.43 3.72 12.75
CA ALA A 20 -34.02 5.04 12.97
C ALA A 20 -32.99 6.17 12.73
N ALA A 21 -31.73 5.96 13.10
CA ALA A 21 -30.66 6.90 12.82
C ALA A 21 -30.41 7.08 11.31
N LEU A 22 -30.52 6.01 10.51
CA LEU A 22 -30.39 6.09 9.05
C LEU A 22 -31.53 6.89 8.39
N ARG A 23 -32.66 7.08 9.06
CA ARG A 23 -33.77 7.95 8.62
C ARG A 23 -33.60 9.41 9.04
N ASP A 24 -32.60 9.71 9.86
CA ASP A 24 -32.30 11.06 10.28
C ASP A 24 -31.73 11.86 9.11
N ARG A 25 -32.43 12.94 8.74
CA ARG A 25 -32.01 13.82 7.63
C ARG A 25 -30.64 14.44 7.88
N GLY A 26 -30.29 14.76 9.13
CA GLY A 26 -28.98 15.30 9.49
C GLY A 26 -27.87 14.29 9.26
N LEU A 27 -28.05 13.02 9.66
CA LEU A 27 -27.09 11.95 9.39
C LEU A 27 -26.97 11.68 7.89
N ALA A 28 -28.08 11.63 7.16
CA ALA A 28 -28.06 11.43 5.71
C ALA A 28 -27.29 12.52 4.98
N LEU A 29 -27.48 13.79 5.36
CA LEU A 29 -26.73 14.92 4.81
C LEU A 29 -25.24 14.84 5.18
N LEU A 30 -24.89 14.52 6.42
CA LEU A 30 -23.52 14.35 6.85
C LEU A 30 -22.81 13.23 6.06
N LEU A 31 -23.43 12.08 5.94
CA LEU A 31 -22.87 10.95 5.17
C LEU A 31 -22.75 11.26 3.69
N GLY A 32 -23.75 11.96 3.11
CA GLY A 32 -23.71 12.43 1.72
C GLY A 32 -22.57 13.41 1.46
N LEU A 33 -22.39 14.41 2.33
CA LEU A 33 -21.27 15.35 2.26
C LEU A 33 -19.93 14.64 2.42
N PHE A 34 -19.83 13.75 3.38
CA PHE A 34 -18.61 12.98 3.63
C PHE A 34 -18.26 12.06 2.45
N ALA A 35 -19.24 11.37 1.88
CA ALA A 35 -19.03 10.57 0.67
C ALA A 35 -18.57 11.42 -0.51
N ALA A 36 -19.16 12.60 -0.70
CA ALA A 36 -18.75 13.55 -1.74
C ALA A 36 -17.29 14.02 -1.52
N LEU A 37 -16.89 14.32 -0.30
CA LEU A 37 -15.52 14.68 0.04
C LEU A 37 -14.54 13.54 -0.22
N LEU A 38 -14.89 12.31 0.11
CA LEU A 38 -14.06 11.13 -0.20
C LEU A 38 -13.92 10.93 -1.71
N LEU A 39 -15.01 11.10 -2.47
CA LEU A 39 -14.96 11.01 -3.93
C LEU A 39 -14.07 12.11 -4.53
N LEU A 40 -14.17 13.34 -4.04
CA LEU A 40 -13.32 14.45 -4.46
C LEU A 40 -11.85 14.21 -4.10
N ALA A 41 -11.58 13.76 -2.89
CA ALA A 41 -10.22 13.42 -2.45
C ALA A 41 -9.61 12.29 -3.30
N ALA A 42 -10.44 11.31 -3.72
CA ALA A 42 -9.99 10.24 -4.59
C ALA A 42 -9.60 10.73 -6.01
N GLN A 43 -10.05 11.92 -6.44
CA GLN A 43 -9.64 12.51 -7.72
C GLN A 43 -8.28 13.22 -7.65
N ALA A 44 -7.73 13.44 -6.45
CA ALA A 44 -6.44 14.09 -6.31
C ALA A 44 -5.35 13.33 -7.10
N PRO A 45 -4.43 14.04 -7.76
CA PRO A 45 -3.33 13.40 -8.44
C PRO A 45 -2.49 12.63 -7.41
N LEU A 46 -2.21 11.38 -7.72
CA LEU A 46 -1.37 10.54 -6.89
C LEU A 46 0.02 10.47 -7.49
N ALA A 47 1.03 10.83 -6.71
CA ALA A 47 2.42 10.65 -7.05
C ALA A 47 3.20 10.22 -5.80
N TYR A 48 3.79 9.04 -5.86
CA TYR A 48 4.83 8.62 -4.93
C TYR A 48 6.18 8.79 -5.60
N SER A 49 7.14 9.34 -4.89
CA SER A 49 8.56 9.35 -5.27
C SER A 49 9.37 9.10 -4.02
N VAL A 50 9.99 7.95 -3.94
CA VAL A 50 10.64 7.44 -2.74
C VAL A 50 12.05 7.00 -3.07
N ASP A 51 13.03 7.62 -2.43
CA ASP A 51 14.41 7.13 -2.40
C ASP A 51 14.52 6.07 -1.31
N VAL A 52 14.90 4.86 -1.70
CA VAL A 52 14.98 3.72 -0.79
C VAL A 52 16.23 3.82 0.07
N GLY A 53 16.06 3.59 1.39
CA GLY A 53 17.12 3.75 2.37
C GLY A 53 17.13 5.14 3.04
N VAL A 54 16.16 6.00 2.79
CA VAL A 54 15.92 7.20 3.59
C VAL A 54 15.05 6.79 4.79
N GLU A 55 15.62 6.84 6.00
CA GLU A 55 14.96 6.33 7.22
C GLU A 55 14.28 7.42 8.03
N ASP A 56 14.69 8.69 7.84
CA ASP A 56 14.22 9.81 8.65
C ASP A 56 13.43 10.83 7.82
N GLY A 57 12.52 11.52 8.49
CA GLY A 57 11.77 12.64 7.92
C GLY A 57 10.61 12.22 7.01
N PRO A 58 9.98 13.20 6.33
CA PRO A 58 8.80 12.98 5.50
C PRO A 58 9.03 12.09 4.27
N GLY A 59 10.30 11.90 3.88
CA GLY A 59 10.70 11.05 2.76
C GLY A 59 11.09 9.62 3.17
N SER A 60 10.87 9.24 4.43
CA SER A 60 11.23 7.91 4.93
C SER A 60 10.55 6.80 4.13
N ASP A 61 11.33 5.80 3.74
CA ASP A 61 10.83 4.62 3.04
C ASP A 61 10.19 3.58 3.98
N LEU A 62 10.50 3.65 5.29
CA LEU A 62 10.10 2.65 6.28
C LEU A 62 8.60 2.33 6.33
N PRO A 63 7.66 3.30 6.19
CA PRO A 63 6.24 2.99 6.16
C PRO A 63 5.79 2.24 4.91
N LEU A 64 6.60 2.30 3.84
CA LEU A 64 6.24 1.83 2.51
C LEU A 64 6.93 0.53 2.13
N VAL A 65 8.04 0.17 2.80
CA VAL A 65 8.83 -1.03 2.47
C VAL A 65 8.87 -2.03 3.62
N ALA A 66 8.84 -3.31 3.29
CA ALA A 66 8.99 -4.40 4.25
C ALA A 66 9.78 -5.57 3.62
N GLY A 67 10.48 -6.35 4.45
CA GLY A 67 11.21 -7.53 3.97
C GLY A 67 12.49 -7.20 3.20
N PHE A 68 13.03 -6.00 3.33
CA PHE A 68 14.35 -5.62 2.83
C PHE A 68 15.43 -5.78 3.89
N HIS A 69 16.70 -5.76 3.46
CA HIS A 69 17.84 -5.59 4.36
C HIS A 69 17.93 -4.14 4.85
N PRO A 70 18.68 -3.86 5.92
CA PRO A 70 18.99 -2.51 6.35
C PRO A 70 19.55 -1.67 5.20
N ARG A 71 19.42 -0.35 5.32
CA ARG A 71 19.93 0.58 4.30
C ARG A 71 21.43 0.43 4.10
N GLU A 72 21.85 0.60 2.88
CA GLU A 72 23.23 0.80 2.48
C GLU A 72 23.36 2.07 1.67
N GLN A 73 24.58 2.54 1.55
CA GLN A 73 24.93 3.73 0.77
C GLN A 73 26.21 3.49 -0.01
N ASP A 74 26.21 3.90 -1.26
CA ASP A 74 27.39 3.92 -2.11
C ASP A 74 27.46 5.23 -2.91
N VAL A 75 28.30 5.29 -3.94
CA VAL A 75 28.44 6.46 -4.82
C VAL A 75 27.17 6.75 -5.65
N GLN A 76 26.25 5.80 -5.77
CA GLN A 76 25.00 5.93 -6.50
C GLN A 76 23.86 6.42 -5.59
N GLY A 77 24.11 6.53 -4.27
CA GLY A 77 23.14 6.94 -3.27
C GLY A 77 22.74 5.82 -2.29
N THR A 78 21.62 6.00 -1.63
CA THR A 78 21.07 5.01 -0.70
C THR A 78 20.26 3.94 -1.43
N PHE A 79 20.24 2.75 -0.86
CA PHE A 79 19.48 1.61 -1.38
C PHE A 79 19.26 0.55 -0.30
N ARG A 80 18.42 -0.44 -0.61
CA ARG A 80 18.25 -1.67 0.18
C ARG A 80 18.34 -2.90 -0.72
N TRP A 81 19.00 -3.94 -0.21
CA TRP A 81 18.94 -5.24 -0.85
C TRP A 81 17.59 -5.91 -0.59
N THR A 82 17.00 -6.48 -1.64
CA THR A 82 15.86 -7.37 -1.47
C THR A 82 16.30 -8.65 -0.77
N LYS A 83 15.36 -9.25 -0.03
CA LYS A 83 15.44 -10.65 0.39
C LYS A 83 14.76 -11.52 -0.68
N ASP A 84 14.54 -12.78 -0.37
CA ASP A 84 13.75 -13.72 -1.20
C ASP A 84 12.35 -13.18 -1.53
N SER A 85 11.74 -12.49 -0.57
CA SER A 85 10.50 -11.75 -0.72
C SER A 85 10.59 -10.40 -0.02
N SER A 86 10.36 -9.33 -0.76
CA SER A 86 10.34 -7.95 -0.26
C SER A 86 9.09 -7.23 -0.76
N GLN A 87 8.54 -6.33 0.03
CA GLN A 87 7.24 -5.71 -0.25
C GLN A 87 7.35 -4.19 -0.33
N ILE A 88 6.62 -3.61 -1.28
CA ILE A 88 6.35 -2.17 -1.38
C ILE A 88 4.84 -1.98 -1.23
N ARG A 89 4.44 -1.13 -0.30
CA ARG A 89 3.04 -0.78 -0.04
C ARG A 89 2.78 0.63 -0.52
N LEU A 90 1.72 0.79 -1.31
CA LEU A 90 1.27 2.09 -1.82
C LEU A 90 -0.17 2.30 -1.35
N PRO A 91 -0.36 2.82 -0.12
CA PRO A 91 -1.70 3.02 0.43
C PRO A 91 -2.44 4.15 -0.28
N GLY A 92 -3.77 4.07 -0.30
CA GLY A 92 -4.62 5.17 -0.77
C GLY A 92 -4.61 5.42 -2.27
N VAL A 93 -4.08 4.50 -3.08
CA VAL A 93 -4.07 4.64 -4.55
C VAL A 93 -5.49 4.58 -5.12
N GLY A 94 -6.38 3.83 -4.49
CA GLY A 94 -7.72 3.59 -5.01
C GLY A 94 -7.72 2.59 -6.18
N ALA A 95 -8.90 2.35 -6.75
CA ALA A 95 -9.08 1.39 -7.84
C ALA A 95 -8.71 2.04 -9.19
N ARG A 96 -7.47 2.47 -9.34
CA ARG A 96 -6.95 3.09 -10.57
C ARG A 96 -5.71 2.38 -11.08
N PRO A 97 -5.44 2.38 -12.40
CA PRO A 97 -4.19 1.87 -12.93
C PRO A 97 -3.02 2.72 -12.41
N LEU A 98 -1.83 2.12 -12.37
CA LEU A 98 -0.63 2.74 -11.85
C LEU A 98 0.54 2.61 -12.82
N TRP A 99 1.27 3.68 -13.04
CA TRP A 99 2.58 3.66 -13.67
C TRP A 99 3.63 3.53 -12.57
N LEU A 100 4.28 2.37 -12.50
CA LEU A 100 5.34 2.08 -11.55
C LEU A 100 6.70 2.22 -12.23
N THR A 101 7.61 2.95 -11.60
CA THR A 101 9.02 2.96 -11.99
C THR A 101 9.84 2.40 -10.84
N LEU A 102 10.72 1.44 -11.12
CA LEU A 102 11.67 0.86 -10.18
C LEU A 102 13.10 1.14 -10.67
N ARG A 103 13.94 1.67 -9.80
CA ARG A 103 15.37 1.93 -10.09
C ARG A 103 16.23 1.01 -9.24
N PHE A 104 16.96 0.13 -9.92
CA PHE A 104 17.95 -0.76 -9.31
C PHE A 104 19.35 -0.21 -9.52
N ILE A 105 20.21 -0.39 -8.51
CA ILE A 105 21.62 0.03 -8.56
C ILE A 105 22.44 -0.84 -9.51
N ALA A 106 23.57 -0.30 -9.97
CA ALA A 106 24.64 -1.12 -10.51
C ALA A 106 25.29 -1.93 -9.38
N VAL A 107 25.70 -3.15 -9.68
CA VAL A 107 26.20 -4.07 -8.67
C VAL A 107 27.66 -4.47 -8.97
N ARG A 108 28.39 -4.86 -7.92
CA ARG A 108 29.75 -5.36 -8.05
C ARG A 108 29.78 -6.65 -8.86
N GLU A 109 30.94 -6.96 -9.45
CA GLU A 109 31.12 -8.13 -10.34
C GLU A 109 30.73 -9.45 -9.69
N GLU A 110 31.00 -9.65 -8.40
CA GLU A 110 30.59 -10.86 -7.69
C GLU A 110 29.07 -11.01 -7.68
N VAL A 111 28.35 -9.94 -7.33
CA VAL A 111 26.88 -9.91 -7.33
C VAL A 111 26.35 -10.13 -8.73
N ALA A 112 26.98 -9.55 -9.73
CA ALA A 112 26.63 -9.73 -11.14
C ALA A 112 26.76 -11.18 -11.61
N ARG A 113 27.76 -11.92 -11.11
CA ARG A 113 28.00 -13.32 -11.49
C ARG A 113 27.14 -14.31 -10.72
N ARG A 114 26.97 -14.11 -9.42
CA ARG A 114 26.36 -15.07 -8.48
C ARG A 114 24.94 -14.68 -8.06
N GLY A 115 24.58 -13.41 -8.20
CA GLY A 115 23.28 -12.87 -7.81
C GLY A 115 22.14 -13.34 -8.69
N PRO A 116 20.92 -12.93 -8.35
CA PRO A 116 19.73 -13.27 -9.12
C PRO A 116 19.81 -12.70 -10.53
N ARG A 117 19.38 -13.47 -11.51
CA ARG A 117 19.30 -13.02 -12.91
C ARG A 117 17.96 -12.41 -13.26
N GLU A 118 16.95 -12.73 -12.46
CA GLU A 118 15.58 -12.29 -12.66
C GLU A 118 14.93 -11.99 -11.30
N LEU A 119 14.05 -11.01 -11.31
CA LEU A 119 13.21 -10.63 -10.19
C LEU A 119 11.77 -10.66 -10.67
N GLU A 120 10.91 -11.32 -9.94
CA GLU A 120 9.47 -11.33 -10.19
C GLU A 120 8.81 -10.19 -9.41
N LEU A 121 8.00 -9.42 -10.11
CA LEU A 121 7.11 -8.42 -9.53
C LEU A 121 5.69 -9.00 -9.49
N TRP A 122 5.15 -9.12 -8.29
CA TRP A 122 3.79 -9.53 -8.04
C TRP A 122 2.96 -8.34 -7.56
N ALA A 123 1.73 -8.22 -8.03
CA ALA A 123 0.78 -7.18 -7.62
C ALA A 123 -0.57 -7.83 -7.32
N GLY A 124 -1.09 -7.62 -6.09
CA GLY A 124 -2.35 -8.22 -5.66
C GLY A 124 -2.36 -9.76 -5.77
N GLY A 125 -1.23 -10.42 -5.49
CA GLY A 125 -1.10 -11.88 -5.56
C GLY A 125 -0.97 -12.47 -6.98
N ARG A 126 -0.82 -11.62 -8.01
CA ARG A 126 -0.64 -12.04 -9.41
C ARG A 126 0.72 -11.59 -9.93
N LEU A 127 1.37 -12.44 -10.72
CA LEU A 127 2.62 -12.07 -11.41
C LEU A 127 2.31 -10.95 -12.41
N ALA A 128 2.90 -9.77 -12.16
CA ALA A 128 2.75 -8.60 -13.02
C ALA A 128 3.88 -8.52 -14.07
N ALA A 129 5.10 -8.85 -13.68
CA ALA A 129 6.26 -8.82 -14.58
C ALA A 129 7.40 -9.69 -14.09
N ARG A 130 8.28 -10.09 -15.01
CA ARG A 130 9.61 -10.63 -14.74
C ARG A 130 10.64 -9.62 -15.21
N LEU A 131 11.54 -9.22 -14.34
CA LEU A 131 12.49 -8.14 -14.55
C LEU A 131 13.91 -8.73 -14.54
N PRO A 132 14.66 -8.66 -15.66
CA PRO A 132 16.03 -9.13 -15.65
C PRO A 132 16.88 -8.24 -14.75
N VAL A 133 17.63 -8.81 -13.82
CA VAL A 133 18.58 -8.08 -12.99
C VAL A 133 19.84 -7.81 -13.81
N ARG A 134 20.15 -6.52 -14.03
CA ARG A 134 21.26 -6.07 -14.85
C ARG A 134 22.43 -5.60 -14.01
N PRO A 135 23.68 -6.04 -14.30
CA PRO A 135 24.85 -5.64 -13.54
C PRO A 135 25.09 -4.12 -13.48
N GLN A 136 24.79 -3.42 -14.55
CA GLN A 136 24.92 -1.95 -14.66
C GLN A 136 23.77 -1.17 -14.01
N GLY A 137 22.87 -1.85 -13.33
CA GLY A 137 21.62 -1.27 -12.86
C GLY A 137 20.56 -1.18 -13.96
N ALA A 138 19.35 -0.85 -13.57
CA ALA A 138 18.24 -0.72 -14.51
C ALA A 138 17.12 0.17 -13.96
N ILE A 139 16.39 0.78 -14.89
CA ILE A 139 15.11 1.43 -14.60
C ILE A 139 14.03 0.70 -15.37
N TYR A 140 13.06 0.16 -14.63
CA TYR A 140 11.89 -0.49 -15.18
C TYR A 140 10.66 0.40 -15.01
N ARG A 141 9.89 0.54 -16.08
CA ARG A 141 8.61 1.25 -16.09
C ARG A 141 7.52 0.28 -16.50
N LEU A 142 6.50 0.18 -15.66
CA LEU A 142 5.46 -0.83 -15.74
C LEU A 142 4.08 -0.20 -15.57
N ALA A 143 3.12 -0.65 -16.37
CA ALA A 143 1.72 -0.34 -16.13
C ALA A 143 1.10 -1.47 -15.29
N LEU A 144 0.52 -1.14 -14.16
CA LEU A 144 -0.14 -2.08 -13.28
C LEU A 144 -1.65 -1.90 -13.34
N ALA A 145 -2.36 -3.01 -13.44
CA ALA A 145 -3.82 -3.02 -13.36
C ALA A 145 -4.29 -2.63 -11.95
N PRO A 146 -5.47 -2.02 -11.82
CA PRO A 146 -6.03 -1.67 -10.51
C PRO A 146 -6.21 -2.91 -9.64
N PRO A 147 -5.83 -2.86 -8.36
CA PRO A 147 -6.12 -3.92 -7.41
C PRO A 147 -7.61 -3.91 -7.04
N ALA A 148 -8.14 -5.08 -6.69
CA ALA A 148 -9.55 -5.23 -6.35
C ALA A 148 -9.96 -4.46 -5.07
N ASP A 149 -9.03 -4.26 -4.15
CA ASP A 149 -9.25 -3.60 -2.86
C ASP A 149 -8.81 -2.13 -2.83
N GLY A 150 -8.15 -1.65 -3.89
CA GLY A 150 -7.71 -0.27 -4.02
C GLY A 150 -6.38 0.06 -3.34
N ASP A 151 -5.74 -0.91 -2.71
CA ASP A 151 -4.41 -0.74 -2.12
C ASP A 151 -3.38 -1.61 -2.86
N TYR A 152 -2.29 -0.99 -3.32
CA TYR A 152 -1.24 -1.74 -3.99
C TYR A 152 -0.27 -2.34 -2.96
N LEU A 153 -0.26 -3.66 -2.89
CA LEU A 153 0.79 -4.44 -2.29
C LEU A 153 1.60 -5.08 -3.43
N LEU A 154 2.81 -4.57 -3.61
CA LEU A 154 3.76 -5.08 -4.58
C LEU A 154 4.73 -5.99 -3.86
N GLU A 155 4.99 -7.16 -4.39
CA GLU A 155 5.96 -8.11 -3.85
C GLU A 155 7.05 -8.36 -4.88
N LEU A 156 8.29 -8.18 -4.46
CA LEU A 156 9.49 -8.44 -5.24
C LEU A 156 10.07 -9.78 -4.78
N ARG A 157 10.06 -10.78 -5.64
CA ARG A 157 10.62 -12.11 -5.36
C ARG A 157 11.82 -12.38 -6.23
N SER A 158 12.91 -12.82 -5.63
CA SER A 158 14.11 -13.22 -6.35
C SER A 158 14.86 -14.31 -5.62
N ALA A 159 15.65 -15.08 -6.34
CA ALA A 159 16.69 -15.87 -5.69
C ALA A 159 17.65 -14.93 -4.94
N THR A 160 18.22 -15.43 -3.88
CA THR A 160 19.24 -14.72 -3.09
C THR A 160 20.53 -15.51 -3.07
N PHE A 161 21.65 -14.85 -2.80
CA PHE A 161 22.94 -15.49 -2.58
C PHE A 161 23.70 -14.77 -1.46
N VAL A 162 24.66 -15.44 -0.86
CA VAL A 162 25.52 -14.87 0.18
C VAL A 162 26.84 -14.44 -0.47
N PRO A 163 27.14 -13.10 -0.52
CA PRO A 163 28.40 -12.60 -1.04
C PRO A 163 29.58 -12.98 -0.14
N SER A 164 30.77 -13.01 -0.70
CA SER A 164 31.99 -13.23 0.08
C SER A 164 32.19 -12.11 1.10
N GLY A 165 32.36 -12.50 2.37
CA GLY A 165 32.53 -11.54 3.47
C GLY A 165 31.23 -10.93 4.01
N ASP A 166 30.07 -11.36 3.57
CA ASP A 166 28.76 -11.02 4.12
C ASP A 166 28.07 -12.27 4.67
N ALA A 167 27.29 -12.12 5.72
CA ALA A 167 26.48 -13.21 6.28
C ALA A 167 25.03 -13.19 5.75
N ARG A 168 24.65 -12.17 5.01
CA ARG A 168 23.28 -11.95 4.54
C ARG A 168 23.05 -12.57 3.17
N ALA A 169 21.91 -13.21 3.01
CA ALA A 169 21.44 -13.62 1.69
C ALA A 169 20.75 -12.41 1.00
N ILE A 170 21.40 -11.85 0.00
CA ILE A 170 20.94 -10.65 -0.71
C ILE A 170 20.39 -10.98 -2.09
N GLY A 171 19.42 -10.22 -2.54
CA GLY A 171 18.86 -10.28 -3.90
C GLY A 171 19.29 -9.10 -4.77
N ALA A 172 18.35 -8.31 -5.27
CA ALA A 172 18.60 -7.11 -6.08
C ALA A 172 18.64 -5.85 -5.21
N GLY A 173 19.48 -4.87 -5.55
CA GLY A 173 19.59 -3.58 -4.84
C GLY A 173 18.60 -2.56 -5.39
N LEU A 174 17.54 -2.24 -4.66
CA LEU A 174 16.54 -1.23 -5.02
C LEU A 174 16.95 0.11 -4.43
N ALA A 175 17.10 1.12 -5.30
CA ALA A 175 17.50 2.48 -4.91
C ALA A 175 16.34 3.47 -4.85
N ALA A 176 15.34 3.32 -5.70
CA ALA A 176 14.18 4.18 -5.68
C ALA A 176 12.98 3.50 -6.34
N PHE A 177 11.80 3.96 -5.97
CA PHE A 177 10.60 3.69 -6.74
C PHE A 177 9.75 4.95 -6.85
N SER A 178 9.02 5.05 -7.94
CA SER A 178 7.98 6.06 -8.09
C SER A 178 6.72 5.43 -8.66
N ALA A 179 5.60 5.97 -8.27
CA ALA A 179 4.30 5.52 -8.72
C ALA A 179 3.42 6.73 -9.01
N THR A 180 2.85 6.76 -10.21
CA THR A 180 1.94 7.81 -10.65
C THR A 180 0.68 7.19 -11.21
N ALA A 181 -0.46 7.78 -10.91
CA ALA A 181 -1.72 7.36 -11.51
C ALA A 181 -2.05 8.28 -12.69
N PRO A 182 -2.49 7.75 -13.83
CA PRO A 182 -2.99 8.56 -14.92
C PRO A 182 -4.22 9.35 -14.46
N PRO A 183 -4.45 10.56 -15.02
CA PRO A 183 -5.66 11.31 -14.73
C PRO A 183 -6.91 10.53 -15.18
N GLY A 184 -7.95 10.56 -14.37
CA GLY A 184 -9.21 9.90 -14.68
C GLY A 184 -10.09 9.70 -13.45
N PRO A 185 -11.37 9.40 -13.64
CA PRO A 185 -12.28 9.15 -12.54
C PRO A 185 -11.83 7.95 -11.73
N THR A 186 -11.70 8.13 -10.43
CA THR A 186 -11.23 7.10 -9.50
C THR A 186 -12.25 6.90 -8.40
N LEU A 187 -12.52 5.63 -8.10
CA LEU A 187 -13.27 5.27 -6.91
C LEU A 187 -12.29 5.09 -5.73
N PRO A 188 -12.63 5.62 -4.55
CA PRO A 188 -11.82 5.37 -3.36
C PRO A 188 -11.83 3.88 -3.01
N ALA A 189 -10.80 3.42 -2.31
CA ALA A 189 -10.71 2.05 -1.83
C ALA A 189 -11.93 1.73 -0.95
N TRP A 190 -12.73 0.73 -1.34
CA TRP A 190 -14.01 0.46 -0.69
C TRP A 190 -13.89 0.12 0.80
N ARG A 191 -12.81 -0.58 1.19
CA ARG A 191 -12.55 -0.92 2.60
C ARG A 191 -12.32 0.31 3.45
N SER A 192 -11.47 1.21 2.99
CA SER A 192 -11.21 2.49 3.67
C SER A 192 -12.47 3.35 3.72
N THR A 193 -13.24 3.39 2.62
CA THR A 193 -14.51 4.11 2.55
C THR A 193 -15.51 3.59 3.58
N LEU A 194 -15.69 2.26 3.65
CA LEU A 194 -16.59 1.66 4.65
C LEU A 194 -16.12 1.94 6.08
N ALA A 195 -14.82 1.84 6.36
CA ALA A 195 -14.28 2.13 7.68
C ALA A 195 -14.54 3.58 8.10
N TRP A 196 -14.33 4.54 7.21
CA TRP A 196 -14.59 5.95 7.47
C TRP A 196 -16.08 6.26 7.64
N LEU A 197 -16.96 5.66 6.83
CA LEU A 197 -18.41 5.80 6.98
C LEU A 197 -18.90 5.21 8.31
N ALA A 198 -18.39 4.04 8.69
CA ALA A 198 -18.70 3.43 10.00
C ALA A 198 -18.23 4.34 11.15
N ALA A 199 -17.03 4.91 11.09
CA ALA A 199 -16.52 5.84 12.08
C ALA A 199 -17.40 7.11 12.18
N ALA A 200 -17.87 7.65 11.06
CA ALA A 200 -18.76 8.80 11.03
C ALA A 200 -20.13 8.50 11.68
N ILE A 201 -20.68 7.31 11.42
CA ILE A 201 -21.94 6.85 12.05
C ILE A 201 -21.76 6.71 13.57
N LEU A 202 -20.66 6.07 14.02
CA LEU A 202 -20.38 5.90 15.45
C LEU A 202 -20.20 7.25 16.16
N ALA A 203 -19.47 8.18 15.55
CA ALA A 203 -19.30 9.53 16.08
C ALA A 203 -20.66 10.26 16.21
N TRP A 204 -21.50 10.18 15.19
CA TRP A 204 -22.84 10.75 15.23
C TRP A 204 -23.69 10.18 16.35
N LEU A 205 -23.68 8.84 16.52
CA LEU A 205 -24.44 8.17 17.60
C LEU A 205 -23.90 8.58 18.99
N ALA A 206 -22.60 8.73 19.14
CA ALA A 206 -21.99 9.18 20.39
C ALA A 206 -22.43 10.60 20.77
N VAL A 207 -22.41 11.55 19.81
CA VAL A 207 -22.87 12.92 20.04
C VAL A 207 -24.35 12.97 20.42
N ARG A 208 -25.20 12.18 19.78
CA ARG A 208 -26.63 12.11 20.11
C ARG A 208 -26.93 11.51 21.48
N ARG A 209 -26.07 10.65 22.01
CA ARG A 209 -26.23 10.09 23.36
C ARG A 209 -25.77 11.05 24.46
N ALA A 210 -24.91 12.00 24.13
CA ALA A 210 -24.32 12.95 25.07
C ALA A 210 -25.14 14.25 25.23
N GLY A 211 -26.02 14.56 24.29
CA GLY A 211 -26.96 15.71 24.33
C GLY A 211 -28.39 15.28 24.59
#